data_0e2d58c924d6dbea0aefd3fb9b58308c
#
_entry.id   0e2d58c924d6dbea0aefd3fb9b58308c
#
_cell.length_a   1.000
_cell.length_b   1.000
_cell.length_c   1.000
_cell.angle_alpha   90.00
_cell.angle_beta   90.00
_cell.angle_gamma   90.00
#
_symmetry.space_group_name_H-M   'P 1'
#
loop_
_entity.id
_entity.type
_entity.pdbx_description
1 polymer ?
#
loop_
_entity_poly.entity_id
_entity_poly.type
_entity_poly.pdbx_seq_one_letter_code
_entity_poly.pdbx_strand_id
1 'polypeptide(L)'
;AEGRIASLVLPLDGLDPDAGRQLLTSFDSLADEQWLHIHGLSRGHPLVLELINRGASAGAFHETLENYVTVEIFSKLSAEQKRVLSALSIFREPVRLEALAQQGLNTDELDSLVESGLARQADADTYDVHDLIREFLLRSLSTALREEFHGKCVDWYQKQSPSHELQIELIYQTIKS
;
A
#
# COMPACT_ATOMS: atom_id res chain seq x y z
N ALA A 1 -30.01 -17.26 -22.94
CA ALA A 1 -29.95 -17.49 -21.45
C ALA A 1 -28.65 -16.89 -20.97
N GLU A 2 -28.72 -15.67 -20.44
CA GLU A 2 -27.59 -15.00 -19.80
C GLU A 2 -27.37 -15.67 -18.44
N GLY A 3 -26.27 -16.39 -18.33
CA GLY A 3 -25.83 -16.94 -17.06
C GLY A 3 -25.42 -15.81 -16.11
N ARG A 4 -26.26 -15.51 -15.12
CA ARG A 4 -25.89 -14.68 -13.99
C ARG A 4 -24.73 -15.36 -13.26
N ILE A 5 -23.56 -14.79 -13.32
CA ILE A 5 -22.45 -15.17 -12.45
C ILE A 5 -22.85 -14.68 -11.05
N ALA A 6 -23.19 -15.62 -10.19
CA ALA A 6 -23.41 -15.33 -8.78
C ALA A 6 -22.05 -15.04 -8.15
N SER A 7 -21.75 -13.77 -7.87
CA SER A 7 -20.57 -13.42 -7.07
C SER A 7 -20.86 -13.70 -5.59
N LEU A 8 -20.07 -14.57 -4.99
CA LEU A 8 -20.08 -14.79 -3.55
C LEU A 8 -19.11 -13.81 -2.90
N VAL A 9 -19.63 -12.88 -2.12
CA VAL A 9 -18.81 -11.98 -1.29
C VAL A 9 -18.58 -12.68 0.04
N LEU A 10 -17.35 -13.10 0.28
CA LEU A 10 -16.92 -13.63 1.58
C LEU A 10 -16.23 -12.51 2.35
N PRO A 11 -16.80 -12.01 3.45
CA PRO A 11 -16.09 -11.12 4.34
C PRO A 11 -14.92 -11.90 4.97
N LEU A 12 -13.71 -11.37 4.85
CA LEU A 12 -12.54 -11.89 5.55
C LEU A 12 -12.36 -11.05 6.81
N ASP A 13 -12.59 -11.66 7.94
CA ASP A 13 -12.24 -11.08 9.24
C ASP A 13 -10.72 -11.10 9.43
N GLY A 14 -10.22 -10.25 10.33
CA GLY A 14 -8.80 -10.31 10.73
C GLY A 14 -8.47 -11.65 11.41
N LEU A 15 -7.18 -11.90 11.58
CA LEU A 15 -6.69 -13.07 12.33
C LEU A 15 -7.20 -13.00 13.78
N ASP A 16 -7.55 -14.15 14.32
CA ASP A 16 -7.82 -14.25 15.75
C ASP A 16 -6.55 -13.92 16.58
N PRO A 17 -6.68 -13.64 17.88
CA PRO A 17 -5.54 -13.23 18.69
C PRO A 17 -4.39 -14.25 18.73
N ASP A 18 -4.68 -15.54 18.69
CA ASP A 18 -3.64 -16.58 18.77
C ASP A 18 -2.89 -16.70 17.44
N ALA A 19 -3.60 -16.70 16.32
CA ALA A 19 -3.01 -16.71 14.98
C ALA A 19 -2.23 -15.41 14.68
N GLY A 20 -2.77 -14.26 15.07
CA GLY A 20 -2.10 -12.98 14.91
C GLY A 20 -0.81 -12.87 15.73
N ARG A 21 -0.79 -13.42 16.95
CA ARG A 21 0.41 -13.42 17.79
C ARG A 21 1.56 -14.20 17.17
N GLN A 22 1.27 -15.27 16.43
CA GLN A 22 2.28 -16.09 15.75
C GLN A 22 3.01 -15.34 14.63
N LEU A 23 2.44 -14.26 14.08
CA LEU A 23 3.11 -13.41 13.10
C LEU A 23 4.15 -12.48 13.72
N LEU A 24 4.08 -12.21 15.02
CA LEU A 24 4.97 -11.26 15.70
C LEU A 24 6.26 -11.94 16.19
N THR A 25 7.03 -12.49 15.26
CA THR A 25 8.25 -13.28 15.54
C THR A 25 9.43 -12.42 16.02
N SER A 26 9.40 -11.11 15.78
CA SER A 26 10.47 -10.17 16.20
C SER A 26 10.35 -9.75 17.67
N PHE A 27 9.32 -10.19 18.39
CA PHE A 27 9.10 -9.87 19.79
C PHE A 27 9.34 -11.12 20.65
N ASP A 28 10.52 -11.25 21.22
CA ASP A 28 10.90 -12.39 22.09
C ASP A 28 10.04 -12.51 23.36
N SER A 29 9.50 -11.39 23.85
CA SER A 29 8.59 -11.36 25.00
C SER A 29 7.62 -10.20 24.90
N LEU A 30 6.45 -10.43 24.31
CA LEU A 30 5.37 -9.47 24.29
C LEU A 30 4.43 -9.72 25.45
N ALA A 31 4.25 -8.77 26.35
CA ALA A 31 3.28 -8.87 27.43
C ALA A 31 1.85 -8.96 26.86
N ASP A 32 0.97 -9.69 27.52
CA ASP A 32 -0.39 -9.93 27.03
C ASP A 32 -1.17 -8.61 26.82
N GLU A 33 -0.98 -7.64 27.69
CA GLU A 33 -1.60 -6.31 27.56
C GLU A 33 -1.12 -5.58 26.32
N GLN A 34 0.17 -5.64 26.01
CA GLN A 34 0.75 -5.06 24.79
C GLN A 34 0.23 -5.76 23.55
N TRP A 35 0.15 -7.08 23.60
CA TRP A 35 -0.42 -7.86 22.50
C TRP A 35 -1.87 -7.49 22.22
N LEU A 36 -2.71 -7.45 23.25
CA LEU A 36 -4.12 -7.07 23.09
C LEU A 36 -4.28 -5.67 22.50
N HIS A 37 -3.40 -4.74 22.88
CA HIS A 37 -3.37 -3.40 22.29
C HIS A 37 -3.03 -3.44 20.79
N ILE A 38 -1.96 -4.14 20.41
CA ILE A 38 -1.54 -4.32 19.01
C ILE A 38 -2.66 -4.98 18.18
N HIS A 39 -3.26 -6.04 18.72
CA HIS A 39 -4.34 -6.75 18.05
C HIS A 39 -5.57 -5.85 17.87
N GLY A 40 -5.90 -5.06 18.89
CA GLY A 40 -6.98 -4.07 18.81
C GLY A 40 -6.75 -3.00 17.74
N LEU A 41 -5.52 -2.47 17.64
CA LEU A 41 -5.13 -1.50 16.60
C LEU A 41 -5.17 -2.10 15.19
N SER A 42 -4.60 -3.28 15.03
CA SER A 42 -4.52 -3.97 13.73
C SER A 42 -5.84 -4.60 13.31
N ARG A 43 -6.76 -4.82 14.25
CA ARG A 43 -7.97 -5.66 14.08
C ARG A 43 -7.63 -7.04 13.51
N GLY A 44 -6.46 -7.56 13.85
CA GLY A 44 -5.96 -8.81 13.30
C GLY A 44 -5.56 -8.77 11.83
N HIS A 45 -5.43 -7.57 11.22
CA HIS A 45 -5.09 -7.47 9.80
C HIS A 45 -3.64 -7.95 9.57
N PRO A 46 -3.40 -9.02 8.75
CA PRO A 46 -2.09 -9.64 8.61
C PRO A 46 -0.98 -8.68 8.19
N LEU A 47 -1.24 -7.82 7.21
CA LEU A 47 -0.25 -6.83 6.75
C LEU A 47 0.14 -5.87 7.86
N VAL A 48 -0.83 -5.40 8.66
CA VAL A 48 -0.55 -4.47 9.76
C VAL A 48 0.31 -5.14 10.81
N LEU A 49 0.00 -6.38 11.16
CA LEU A 49 0.82 -7.19 12.08
C LEU A 49 2.23 -7.40 11.52
N GLU A 50 2.36 -7.68 10.24
CA GLU A 50 3.66 -7.84 9.58
C GLU A 50 4.47 -6.54 9.57
N LEU A 51 3.86 -5.41 9.27
CA LEU A 51 4.51 -4.09 9.33
C LEU A 51 4.97 -3.76 10.76
N ILE A 52 4.14 -4.05 11.77
CA ILE A 52 4.51 -3.93 13.17
C ILE A 52 5.70 -4.83 13.48
N ASN A 53 5.67 -6.08 13.03
CA ASN A 53 6.75 -7.03 13.25
C ASN A 53 8.08 -6.59 12.62
N ARG A 54 8.06 -6.03 11.44
CA ARG A 54 9.24 -5.52 10.71
C ARG A 54 9.75 -4.19 11.25
N GLY A 55 8.84 -3.31 11.69
CA GLY A 55 9.16 -1.96 12.17
C GLY A 55 9.41 -1.87 13.67
N ALA A 56 9.38 -2.98 14.37
CA ALA A 56 9.27 -3.07 15.80
C ALA A 56 10.38 -2.37 16.58
N SER A 57 10.02 -1.21 17.13
CA SER A 57 10.58 -0.78 18.40
C SER A 57 9.48 -0.92 19.45
N ALA A 58 9.71 -1.79 20.42
CA ALA A 58 8.73 -2.21 21.44
C ALA A 58 8.22 -1.08 22.38
N GLY A 59 8.45 0.17 22.07
CA GLY A 59 8.18 1.31 22.94
C GLY A 59 7.13 2.31 22.46
N ALA A 60 6.72 2.25 21.20
CA ALA A 60 5.82 3.26 20.63
C ALA A 60 4.42 2.70 20.41
N PHE A 61 3.60 2.69 21.45
CA PHE A 61 2.17 2.37 21.30
C PHE A 61 1.43 3.64 20.85
N HIS A 62 0.94 3.61 19.62
CA HIS A 62 0.14 4.69 19.07
C HIS A 62 -1.34 4.42 19.30
N GLU A 63 -2.12 5.47 19.55
CA GLU A 63 -3.55 5.36 19.83
C GLU A 63 -4.35 4.86 18.63
N THR A 64 -3.84 5.05 17.41
CA THR A 64 -4.49 4.63 16.18
C THR A 64 -3.50 4.03 15.19
N LEU A 65 -3.99 3.17 14.29
CA LEU A 65 -3.21 2.64 13.18
C LEU A 65 -2.64 3.74 12.28
N GLU A 66 -3.40 4.82 12.05
CA GLU A 66 -2.94 5.95 11.25
C GLU A 66 -1.74 6.65 11.88
N ASN A 67 -1.74 6.85 13.18
CA ASN A 67 -0.59 7.39 13.92
C ASN A 67 0.61 6.46 13.85
N TYR A 68 0.40 5.15 14.01
CA TYR A 68 1.47 4.16 13.88
C TYR A 68 2.11 4.21 12.48
N VAL A 69 1.29 4.14 11.42
CA VAL A 69 1.79 4.19 10.04
C VAL A 69 2.52 5.49 9.76
N THR A 70 1.99 6.62 10.24
CA THR A 70 2.60 7.94 10.03
C THR A 70 3.94 8.07 10.74
N VAL A 71 3.99 7.74 12.03
CA VAL A 71 5.16 8.01 12.88
C VAL A 71 6.21 6.92 12.73
N GLU A 72 5.83 5.65 12.77
CA GLU A 72 6.78 4.54 12.80
C GLU A 72 7.23 4.07 11.40
N ILE A 73 6.40 4.25 10.40
CA ILE A 73 6.72 3.81 9.04
C ILE A 73 7.09 5.00 8.18
N PHE A 74 6.14 5.91 7.96
CA PHE A 74 6.34 7.00 7.00
C PHE A 74 7.42 7.99 7.40
N SER A 75 7.59 8.28 8.69
CA SER A 75 8.63 9.22 9.12
C SER A 75 10.04 8.73 8.79
N LYS A 76 10.24 7.42 8.77
CA LYS A 76 11.55 6.77 8.53
C LYS A 76 11.91 6.67 7.05
N LEU A 77 10.94 6.84 6.14
CA LEU A 77 11.17 6.78 4.70
C LEU A 77 11.91 8.03 4.21
N SER A 78 12.80 7.84 3.25
CA SER A 78 13.42 8.92 2.49
C SER A 78 12.38 9.71 1.69
N ALA A 79 12.73 10.91 1.23
CA ALA A 79 11.87 11.69 0.37
C ALA A 79 11.54 10.97 -0.95
N GLU A 80 12.51 10.25 -1.51
CA GLU A 80 12.36 9.47 -2.73
C GLU A 80 11.44 8.25 -2.50
N GLN A 81 11.62 7.51 -1.41
CA GLN A 81 10.74 6.40 -1.05
C GLN A 81 9.28 6.86 -0.90
N LYS A 82 9.07 7.98 -0.21
CA LYS A 82 7.73 8.59 -0.08
C LYS A 82 7.15 8.94 -1.43
N ARG A 83 7.96 9.50 -2.32
CA ARG A 83 7.54 9.90 -3.67
C ARG A 83 7.17 8.70 -4.54
N VAL A 84 7.97 7.63 -4.51
CA VAL A 84 7.70 6.38 -5.24
C VAL A 84 6.42 5.72 -4.74
N LEU A 85 6.26 5.57 -3.42
CA LEU A 85 5.03 5.03 -2.83
C LEU A 85 3.79 5.87 -3.17
N SER A 86 3.93 7.19 -3.13
CA SER A 86 2.84 8.10 -3.49
C SER A 86 2.41 7.92 -4.94
N ALA A 87 3.36 7.80 -5.87
CA ALA A 87 3.05 7.53 -7.27
C ALA A 87 2.39 6.16 -7.46
N LEU A 88 2.92 5.10 -6.80
CA LEU A 88 2.31 3.77 -6.83
C LEU A 88 0.86 3.77 -6.33
N SER A 89 0.55 4.60 -5.32
CA SER A 89 -0.81 4.66 -4.76
C SER A 89 -1.86 5.22 -5.73
N ILE A 90 -1.43 5.98 -6.74
CA ILE A 90 -2.32 6.56 -7.76
C ILE A 90 -2.81 5.51 -8.76
N PHE A 91 -1.98 4.50 -9.04
CA PHE A 91 -2.38 3.39 -9.91
C PHE A 91 -3.31 2.45 -9.15
N ARG A 92 -4.40 2.01 -9.79
CA ARG A 92 -5.35 1.07 -9.19
C ARG A 92 -4.97 -0.39 -9.44
N GLU A 93 -4.19 -0.62 -10.48
CA GLU A 93 -3.69 -1.92 -10.89
C GLU A 93 -2.17 -1.97 -10.76
N PRO A 94 -1.54 -3.15 -10.69
CA PRO A 94 -0.10 -3.29 -10.71
C PRO A 94 0.51 -2.59 -11.93
N VAL A 95 1.55 -1.80 -11.71
CA VAL A 95 2.14 -0.93 -12.72
C VAL A 95 3.56 -1.37 -13.06
N ARG A 96 3.91 -1.23 -14.32
CA ARG A 96 5.27 -1.54 -14.80
C ARG A 96 6.28 -0.53 -14.28
N LEU A 97 7.49 -1.03 -14.03
CA LEU A 97 8.65 -0.21 -13.67
C LEU A 97 8.85 1.00 -14.59
N GLU A 98 8.64 0.81 -15.90
CA GLU A 98 8.77 1.85 -16.92
C GLU A 98 7.81 3.03 -16.68
N ALA A 99 6.61 2.77 -16.18
CA ALA A 99 5.64 3.82 -15.88
C ALA A 99 6.11 4.74 -14.75
N LEU A 100 6.78 4.18 -13.76
CA LEU A 100 7.37 4.94 -12.65
C LEU A 100 8.61 5.72 -13.12
N ALA A 101 9.48 5.07 -13.90
CA ALA A 101 10.68 5.71 -14.46
C ALA A 101 10.31 6.89 -15.37
N GLN A 102 9.28 6.77 -16.21
CA GLN A 102 8.80 7.89 -17.05
C GLN A 102 8.24 9.07 -16.25
N GLN A 103 7.80 8.84 -15.02
CA GLN A 103 7.40 9.91 -14.10
C GLN A 103 8.58 10.62 -13.44
N GLY A 104 9.82 10.22 -13.76
CA GLY A 104 11.05 10.77 -13.20
C GLY A 104 11.30 10.29 -11.77
N LEU A 105 10.82 9.10 -11.41
CA LEU A 105 11.01 8.51 -10.09
C LEU A 105 12.27 7.63 -10.07
N ASN A 106 12.95 7.63 -8.93
CA ASN A 106 14.06 6.72 -8.69
C ASN A 106 13.54 5.33 -8.37
N THR A 107 13.62 4.42 -9.32
CA THR A 107 13.13 3.05 -9.18
C THR A 107 14.02 2.15 -8.35
N ASP A 108 15.27 2.55 -8.03
CA ASP A 108 16.17 1.80 -7.16
C ASP A 108 15.62 1.67 -5.73
N GLU A 109 14.72 2.57 -5.34
CA GLU A 109 14.06 2.53 -4.03
C GLU A 109 12.97 1.44 -3.93
N LEU A 110 12.53 0.86 -5.05
CA LEU A 110 11.47 -0.16 -5.05
C LEU A 110 11.85 -1.42 -4.30
N ASP A 111 13.09 -1.89 -4.44
CA ASP A 111 13.55 -3.10 -3.76
C ASP A 111 13.46 -2.92 -2.24
N SER A 112 13.93 -1.78 -1.73
CA SER A 112 13.83 -1.43 -0.31
C SER A 112 12.37 -1.33 0.17
N LEU A 113 11.47 -0.80 -0.66
CA LEU A 113 10.04 -0.72 -0.35
C LEU A 113 9.37 -2.10 -0.36
N VAL A 114 9.78 -2.99 -1.24
CA VAL A 114 9.32 -4.40 -1.26
C VAL A 114 9.85 -5.16 -0.05
N GLU A 115 11.13 -5.02 0.28
CA GLU A 115 11.74 -5.64 1.47
C GLU A 115 11.06 -5.18 2.76
N SER A 116 10.66 -3.91 2.84
CA SER A 116 9.92 -3.38 4.00
C SER A 116 8.43 -3.77 4.01
N GLY A 117 7.91 -4.40 2.95
CA GLY A 117 6.50 -4.79 2.82
C GLY A 117 5.55 -3.63 2.50
N LEU A 118 6.07 -2.46 2.17
CA LEU A 118 5.26 -1.29 1.80
C LEU A 118 4.82 -1.31 0.34
N ALA A 119 5.63 -1.91 -0.52
CA ALA A 119 5.28 -2.25 -1.89
C ALA A 119 5.33 -3.77 -2.07
N ARG A 120 4.74 -4.27 -3.13
CA ARG A 120 4.85 -5.67 -3.55
C ARG A 120 5.22 -5.74 -5.02
N GLN A 121 6.04 -6.70 -5.37
CA GLN A 121 6.27 -7.08 -6.75
C GLN A 121 5.18 -8.09 -7.14
N ALA A 122 4.33 -7.72 -8.10
CA ALA A 122 3.24 -8.57 -8.57
C ALA A 122 3.73 -9.57 -9.62
N ASP A 123 4.62 -9.12 -10.51
CA ASP A 123 5.30 -9.91 -11.55
C ASP A 123 6.75 -9.43 -11.69
N ALA A 124 7.48 -9.96 -12.67
CA ALA A 124 8.90 -9.69 -12.87
C ALA A 124 9.25 -8.19 -12.96
N ASP A 125 8.36 -7.38 -13.54
CA ASP A 125 8.56 -5.95 -13.79
C ASP A 125 7.37 -5.08 -13.35
N THR A 126 6.42 -5.63 -12.59
CA THR A 126 5.23 -4.91 -12.12
C THR A 126 5.19 -4.82 -10.61
N TYR A 127 4.79 -3.64 -10.14
CA TYR A 127 4.75 -3.29 -8.74
C TYR A 127 3.39 -2.72 -8.34
N ASP A 128 3.05 -2.88 -7.08
CA ASP A 128 1.80 -2.45 -6.50
C ASP A 128 1.99 -2.10 -5.02
N VAL A 129 1.00 -1.43 -4.45
CA VAL A 129 0.89 -1.24 -3.00
C VAL A 129 -0.37 -1.90 -2.47
N HIS A 130 -0.31 -2.41 -1.26
CA HIS A 130 -1.48 -2.98 -0.60
C HIS A 130 -2.56 -1.89 -0.39
N ASP A 131 -3.83 -2.25 -0.55
CA ASP A 131 -4.96 -1.31 -0.52
C ASP A 131 -5.00 -0.45 0.76
N LEU A 132 -4.67 -1.02 1.91
CA LEU A 132 -4.57 -0.28 3.17
C LEU A 132 -3.54 0.85 3.09
N ILE A 133 -2.35 0.56 2.55
CA ILE A 133 -1.27 1.54 2.36
C ILE A 133 -1.69 2.56 1.30
N ARG A 134 -2.30 2.11 0.21
CA ARG A 134 -2.85 2.97 -0.85
C ARG A 134 -3.83 3.99 -0.28
N GLU A 135 -4.82 3.54 0.49
CA GLU A 135 -5.83 4.41 1.08
C GLU A 135 -5.21 5.46 2.01
N PHE A 136 -4.28 5.04 2.86
CA PHE A 136 -3.54 5.94 3.75
C PHE A 136 -2.77 7.00 2.95
N LEU A 137 -2.02 6.59 1.92
CA LEU A 137 -1.24 7.48 1.06
C LEU A 137 -2.14 8.50 0.36
N LEU A 138 -3.21 8.03 -0.28
CA LEU A 138 -4.14 8.91 -0.97
C LEU A 138 -4.78 9.95 -0.06
N ARG A 139 -5.03 9.64 1.21
CA ARG A 139 -5.52 10.61 2.19
C ARG A 139 -4.46 11.62 2.60
N SER A 140 -3.20 11.20 2.69
CA SER A 140 -2.09 12.05 3.15
C SER A 140 -1.51 12.95 2.06
N LEU A 141 -1.73 12.66 0.77
CA LEU A 141 -1.27 13.47 -0.34
C LEU A 141 -1.98 14.82 -0.41
N SER A 142 -1.20 15.89 -0.63
CA SER A 142 -1.78 17.18 -0.98
C SER A 142 -2.51 17.11 -2.32
N THR A 143 -3.52 17.95 -2.51
CA THR A 143 -4.28 18.03 -3.77
C THR A 143 -3.34 18.25 -4.96
N ALA A 144 -2.40 19.18 -4.86
CA ALA A 144 -1.46 19.49 -5.94
C ALA A 144 -0.58 18.29 -6.33
N LEU A 145 -0.07 17.55 -5.34
CA LEU A 145 0.76 16.36 -5.62
C LEU A 145 -0.07 15.22 -6.21
N ARG A 146 -1.32 15.09 -5.77
CA ARG A 146 -2.25 14.11 -6.31
C ARG A 146 -2.57 14.40 -7.78
N GLU A 147 -2.89 15.65 -8.11
CA GLU A 147 -3.14 16.10 -9.48
C GLU A 147 -1.89 15.91 -10.36
N GLU A 148 -0.69 16.24 -9.86
CA GLU A 148 0.57 16.00 -10.58
C GLU A 148 0.72 14.52 -10.96
N PHE A 149 0.53 13.61 -10.02
CA PHE A 149 0.69 12.17 -10.30
C PHE A 149 -0.42 11.62 -11.19
N HIS A 150 -1.67 12.04 -11.02
CA HIS A 150 -2.75 11.66 -11.93
C HIS A 150 -2.46 12.13 -13.37
N GLY A 151 -1.99 13.38 -13.54
CA GLY A 151 -1.57 13.91 -14.84
C GLY A 151 -0.47 13.06 -15.49
N LYS A 152 0.55 12.67 -14.74
CA LYS A 152 1.63 11.80 -15.23
C LYS A 152 1.11 10.39 -15.60
N CYS A 153 0.12 9.87 -14.87
CA CYS A 153 -0.55 8.62 -15.25
C CYS A 153 -1.31 8.75 -16.57
N VAL A 154 -2.02 9.87 -16.78
CA VAL A 154 -2.67 10.17 -18.07
C VAL A 154 -1.66 10.14 -19.20
N ASP A 155 -0.52 10.85 -19.05
CA ASP A 155 0.55 10.89 -20.05
C ASP A 155 1.13 9.50 -20.35
N TRP A 156 1.22 8.64 -19.34
CA TRP A 156 1.65 7.26 -19.49
C TRP A 156 0.64 6.44 -20.28
N TYR A 157 -0.63 6.43 -19.86
CA TYR A 157 -1.67 5.61 -20.47
C TYR A 157 -1.97 6.01 -21.91
N GLN A 158 -1.85 7.31 -22.26
CA GLN A 158 -2.03 7.79 -23.64
C GLN A 158 -1.00 7.23 -24.63
N LYS A 159 0.18 6.81 -24.14
CA LYS A 159 1.24 6.23 -24.97
C LYS A 159 1.11 4.71 -25.15
N GLN A 160 0.22 4.08 -24.38
CA GLN A 160 0.03 2.63 -24.46
C GLN A 160 -0.90 2.26 -25.61
N SER A 161 -0.76 1.01 -26.10
CA SER A 161 -1.69 0.47 -27.09
C SER A 161 -3.10 0.39 -26.50
N PRO A 162 -4.13 0.85 -27.22
CA PRO A 162 -5.49 0.89 -26.69
C PRO A 162 -6.01 -0.50 -26.31
N SER A 163 -6.46 -0.65 -25.07
CA SER A 163 -7.27 -1.76 -24.59
C SER A 163 -8.48 -1.21 -23.84
N HIS A 164 -9.49 -2.05 -23.62
CA HIS A 164 -10.69 -1.63 -22.88
C HIS A 164 -10.33 -1.24 -21.43
N GLU A 165 -9.48 -2.01 -20.79
CA GLU A 165 -9.00 -1.75 -19.43
C GLU A 165 -8.22 -0.44 -19.35
N LEU A 166 -7.31 -0.21 -20.29
CA LEU A 166 -6.55 1.04 -20.37
C LEU A 166 -7.44 2.27 -20.61
N GLN A 167 -8.52 2.13 -21.36
CA GLN A 167 -9.48 3.22 -21.56
C GLN A 167 -10.19 3.59 -20.26
N ILE A 168 -10.58 2.61 -19.45
CA ILE A 168 -11.19 2.82 -18.13
C ILE A 168 -10.21 3.55 -17.20
N GLU A 169 -8.96 3.10 -17.16
CA GLU A 169 -7.93 3.75 -16.34
C GLU A 169 -7.64 5.18 -16.82
N LEU A 170 -7.54 5.40 -18.12
CA LEU A 170 -7.33 6.73 -18.68
C LEU A 170 -8.46 7.70 -18.29
N ILE A 171 -9.72 7.27 -18.41
CA ILE A 171 -10.88 8.07 -17.98
C ILE A 171 -10.79 8.37 -16.48
N TYR A 172 -10.51 7.38 -15.64
CA TYR A 172 -10.38 7.57 -14.21
C TYR A 172 -9.30 8.59 -13.86
N GLN A 173 -8.12 8.44 -14.43
CA GLN A 173 -6.98 9.34 -14.17
C GLN A 173 -7.26 10.76 -14.66
N THR A 174 -7.93 10.92 -15.83
CA THR A 174 -8.32 12.23 -16.36
C THR A 174 -9.33 12.96 -15.48
N ILE A 175 -10.26 12.23 -14.84
CA ILE A 175 -11.24 12.86 -13.92
C ILE A 175 -10.56 13.32 -12.62
N LYS A 176 -9.45 12.70 -12.24
CA LYS A 176 -8.71 12.96 -10.99
C LYS A 176 -7.56 13.93 -11.15
N SER A 177 -7.03 14.12 -12.37
CA SER A 177 -6.03 15.15 -12.69
C SER A 177 -6.67 16.54 -12.78
#